data_b1ffbf4671981ee6bfe2df4a26e49e71
#
_entry.id   b1ffbf4671981ee6bfe2df4a26e49e71
#
_cell.length_a   1.000
_cell.length_b   1.000
_cell.length_c   1.000
_cell.angle_alpha   90.00
_cell.angle_beta   90.00
_cell.angle_gamma   90.00
#
_symmetry.space_group_name_H-M   'P 1'
#
loop_
_entity.id
_entity.type
_entity.pdbx_description
1 polymer ?
#
loop_
_entity_poly.entity_id
_entity_poly.type
_entity_poly.pdbx_seq_one_letter_code
_entity_poly.pdbx_strand_id
1 'polypeptide(L)'
;YRNFLNKLWNANNFLITNKCDFKKTDKVPKTTLNINKWIYSELIEIKNKIQKNIEDYRFDEAAKNAYQFAWHSYCDWYIELSKTILYSDDKKAQKEVKEVSAYIFKQILVMLHPFIPFVTEEIWLKNKFDKSNKNFLMYKNWPSGKAKKDQSQKDVEKIIDIISELRSFKNELNVSPGSFIDISIDKIAKKNKTLMSNNEVVLKRLGRINNFYEKDQAKPSATLVISGDIFKIYFDENVD
;
A
#
# COMPACT_ATOMS: atom_id res chain seq x y z
N TYR A 1 17.63 11.37 -1.35
CA TYR A 1 17.72 10.38 -2.45
C TYR A 1 18.16 9.00 -1.98
N ARG A 2 19.24 8.86 -1.18
CA ARG A 2 19.76 7.57 -0.70
C ARG A 2 18.69 6.70 -0.03
N ASN A 3 17.86 7.26 0.82
CA ASN A 3 16.79 6.53 1.52
C ASN A 3 15.75 5.96 0.56
N PHE A 4 15.43 6.68 -0.52
CA PHE A 4 14.52 6.19 -1.54
C PHE A 4 15.08 4.98 -2.31
N LEU A 5 16.34 5.07 -2.72
CA LEU A 5 17.01 3.95 -3.41
C LEU A 5 17.06 2.71 -2.52
N ASN A 6 17.38 2.88 -1.23
CA ASN A 6 17.37 1.79 -0.26
C ASN A 6 15.96 1.19 -0.10
N LYS A 7 14.93 2.05 -0.07
CA LYS A 7 13.54 1.58 0.05
C LYS A 7 13.10 0.77 -1.16
N LEU A 8 13.44 1.23 -2.37
CA LEU A 8 13.16 0.52 -3.61
C LEU A 8 13.87 -0.83 -3.66
N TRP A 9 15.15 -0.86 -3.24
CA TRP A 9 15.94 -2.08 -3.13
C TRP A 9 15.36 -3.07 -2.10
N ASN A 10 14.94 -2.58 -0.95
CA ASN A 10 14.30 -3.40 0.09
C ASN A 10 12.95 -3.95 -0.37
N ALA A 11 12.16 -3.17 -1.11
CA ALA A 11 10.93 -3.66 -1.74
C ALA A 11 11.22 -4.80 -2.72
N ASN A 12 12.26 -4.66 -3.54
CA ASN A 12 12.73 -5.72 -4.42
C ASN A 12 13.10 -7.00 -3.65
N ASN A 13 13.90 -6.87 -2.59
CA ASN A 13 14.32 -8.01 -1.76
C ASN A 13 13.11 -8.68 -1.09
N PHE A 14 12.12 -7.90 -0.64
CA PHE A 14 10.87 -8.44 -0.10
C PHE A 14 10.13 -9.31 -1.12
N LEU A 15 10.04 -8.87 -2.38
CA LEU A 15 9.39 -9.64 -3.44
C LEU A 15 10.15 -10.95 -3.75
N ILE A 16 11.48 -10.90 -3.79
CA ILE A 16 12.33 -12.09 -3.99
C ILE A 16 12.12 -13.10 -2.85
N THR A 17 12.18 -12.64 -1.60
CA THR A 17 11.99 -13.47 -0.41
C THR A 17 10.62 -14.15 -0.40
N ASN A 18 9.59 -13.44 -0.86
CA ASN A 18 8.22 -13.97 -0.97
C ASN A 18 7.99 -14.80 -2.24
N LYS A 19 9.03 -15.04 -3.04
CA LYS A 19 8.98 -15.86 -4.27
C LYS A 19 7.96 -15.31 -5.29
N CYS A 20 7.94 -13.99 -5.48
CA CYS A 20 7.19 -13.37 -6.55
C CYS A 20 7.82 -13.68 -7.91
N ASP A 21 7.01 -14.05 -8.91
CA ASP A 21 7.51 -14.43 -10.23
C ASP A 21 7.56 -13.22 -11.17
N PHE A 22 8.74 -12.66 -11.35
CA PHE A 22 8.94 -11.50 -12.22
C PHE A 22 8.81 -11.82 -13.72
N LYS A 23 8.92 -13.10 -14.12
CA LYS A 23 8.85 -13.52 -15.53
C LYS A 23 7.41 -13.54 -16.07
N LYS A 24 6.41 -13.46 -15.19
CA LYS A 24 4.98 -13.48 -15.56
C LYS A 24 4.32 -12.11 -15.51
N THR A 25 5.09 -11.05 -15.67
CA THR A 25 4.61 -9.66 -15.53
C THR A 25 4.25 -8.98 -16.85
N ASP A 26 4.22 -9.70 -17.98
CA ASP A 26 3.92 -9.11 -19.29
C ASP A 26 2.43 -8.85 -19.49
N LYS A 27 1.58 -9.55 -18.76
CA LYS A 27 0.13 -9.37 -18.81
C LYS A 27 -0.38 -8.80 -17.49
N VAL A 28 -1.42 -7.98 -17.56
CA VAL A 28 -2.12 -7.50 -16.37
C VAL A 28 -2.67 -8.71 -15.60
N PRO A 29 -2.28 -8.89 -14.33
CA PRO A 29 -2.79 -10.01 -13.55
C PRO A 29 -4.28 -9.82 -13.23
N LYS A 30 -4.96 -10.93 -12.97
CA LYS A 30 -6.33 -10.88 -12.47
C LYS A 30 -6.35 -10.28 -11.06
N THR A 31 -7.18 -9.27 -10.85
CA THR A 31 -7.37 -8.62 -9.54
C THR A 31 -8.77 -8.93 -9.00
N THR A 32 -8.84 -9.75 -7.96
CA THR A 32 -10.10 -10.07 -7.26
C THR A 32 -10.11 -9.48 -5.85
N LEU A 33 -8.95 -9.43 -5.19
CA LEU A 33 -8.79 -8.87 -3.86
C LEU A 33 -8.85 -7.33 -3.89
N ASN A 34 -9.50 -6.75 -2.89
CA ASN A 34 -9.69 -5.29 -2.81
C ASN A 34 -8.38 -4.52 -2.83
N ILE A 35 -7.34 -4.97 -2.11
CA ILE A 35 -6.03 -4.32 -2.11
C ILE A 35 -5.36 -4.36 -3.49
N ASN A 36 -5.56 -5.44 -4.25
CA ASN A 36 -5.00 -5.60 -5.59
C ASN A 36 -5.73 -4.72 -6.61
N LYS A 37 -7.05 -4.59 -6.50
CA LYS A 37 -7.84 -3.65 -7.31
C LYS A 37 -7.46 -2.22 -7.01
N TRP A 38 -7.30 -1.88 -5.73
CA TRP A 38 -6.89 -0.55 -5.29
C TRP A 38 -5.54 -0.16 -5.88
N ILE A 39 -4.48 -0.94 -5.64
CA ILE A 39 -3.13 -0.56 -6.12
C ILE A 39 -3.03 -0.53 -7.65
N TYR A 40 -3.81 -1.38 -8.35
CA TYR A 40 -3.87 -1.34 -9.80
C TYR A 40 -4.58 -0.06 -10.30
N SER A 41 -5.66 0.37 -9.66
CA SER A 41 -6.34 1.63 -9.99
C SER A 41 -5.43 2.83 -9.74
N GLU A 42 -4.73 2.87 -8.59
CA GLU A 42 -3.72 3.87 -8.27
C GLU A 42 -2.62 3.93 -9.35
N LEU A 43 -2.09 2.76 -9.77
CA LEU A 43 -1.10 2.69 -10.84
C LEU A 43 -1.60 3.37 -12.12
N ILE A 44 -2.83 3.10 -12.54
CA ILE A 44 -3.37 3.64 -13.78
C ILE A 44 -3.63 5.14 -13.67
N GLU A 45 -4.11 5.62 -12.54
CA GLU A 45 -4.31 7.05 -12.30
C GLU A 45 -2.98 7.80 -12.31
N ILE A 46 -1.98 7.30 -11.58
CA ILE A 46 -0.69 7.97 -11.47
C ILE A 46 0.10 7.94 -12.79
N LYS A 47 0.05 6.83 -13.54
CA LYS A 47 0.72 6.74 -14.84
C LYS A 47 0.18 7.76 -15.83
N ASN A 48 -1.15 8.01 -15.84
CA ASN A 48 -1.77 9.02 -16.68
C ASN A 48 -1.31 10.43 -16.27
N LYS A 49 -1.20 10.68 -14.97
CA LYS A 49 -0.75 11.95 -14.42
C LYS A 49 0.72 12.21 -14.75
N ILE A 50 1.58 11.20 -14.61
CA ILE A 50 3.00 11.28 -14.96
C ILE A 50 3.15 11.54 -16.46
N GLN A 51 2.44 10.79 -17.31
CA GLN A 51 2.47 10.96 -18.76
C GLN A 51 2.10 12.38 -19.16
N LYS A 52 0.99 12.89 -18.63
CA LYS A 52 0.56 14.27 -18.91
C LYS A 52 1.62 15.29 -18.46
N ASN A 53 2.20 15.12 -17.27
CA ASN A 53 3.24 16.03 -16.79
C ASN A 53 4.49 16.00 -17.68
N ILE A 54 4.87 14.86 -18.24
CA ILE A 54 5.98 14.76 -19.22
C ILE A 54 5.61 15.48 -20.52
N GLU A 55 4.40 15.27 -21.03
CA GLU A 55 3.90 15.94 -22.24
C GLU A 55 3.82 17.47 -22.07
N ASP A 56 3.50 17.93 -20.85
CA ASP A 56 3.45 19.35 -20.47
C ASP A 56 4.85 19.91 -20.04
N TYR A 57 5.95 19.14 -20.23
CA TYR A 57 7.32 19.49 -19.81
C TYR A 57 7.49 19.75 -18.30
N ARG A 58 6.60 19.26 -17.46
CA ARG A 58 6.64 19.38 -15.99
C ARG A 58 7.35 18.17 -15.38
N PHE A 59 8.65 18.05 -15.63
CA PHE A 59 9.44 16.88 -15.23
C PHE A 59 9.59 16.74 -13.71
N ASP A 60 9.62 17.84 -12.98
CA ASP A 60 9.63 17.89 -11.52
C ASP A 60 8.39 17.22 -10.93
N GLU A 61 7.21 17.59 -11.42
CA GLU A 61 5.94 16.98 -10.99
C GLU A 61 5.82 15.52 -11.44
N ALA A 62 6.33 15.18 -12.62
CA ALA A 62 6.37 13.81 -13.09
C ALA A 62 7.23 12.94 -12.16
N ALA A 63 8.43 13.39 -11.82
CA ALA A 63 9.33 12.70 -10.90
C ALA A 63 8.72 12.57 -9.49
N LYS A 64 8.11 13.65 -8.96
CA LYS A 64 7.42 13.66 -7.68
C LYS A 64 6.28 12.65 -7.62
N ASN A 65 5.45 12.59 -8.66
CA ASN A 65 4.35 11.65 -8.75
C ASN A 65 4.84 10.18 -8.79
N ALA A 66 5.87 9.89 -9.58
CA ALA A 66 6.47 8.55 -9.63
C ALA A 66 7.07 8.15 -8.28
N TYR A 67 7.77 9.08 -7.62
CA TYR A 67 8.32 8.89 -6.29
C TYR A 67 7.22 8.61 -5.25
N GLN A 68 6.17 9.44 -5.21
CA GLN A 68 5.09 9.31 -4.22
C GLN A 68 4.35 7.98 -4.37
N PHE A 69 4.05 7.56 -5.60
CA PHE A 69 3.43 6.27 -5.82
C PHE A 69 4.33 5.11 -5.36
N ALA A 70 5.61 5.12 -5.73
CA ALA A 70 6.54 4.07 -5.35
C ALA A 70 6.78 4.02 -3.84
N TRP A 71 6.94 5.18 -3.20
CA TRP A 71 7.23 5.26 -1.76
C TRP A 71 5.97 5.01 -0.93
N HIS A 72 4.92 5.81 -1.11
CA HIS A 72 3.76 5.78 -0.23
C HIS A 72 2.74 4.72 -0.62
N SER A 73 2.21 4.77 -1.85
CA SER A 73 1.14 3.83 -2.21
C SER A 73 1.64 2.38 -2.24
N TYR A 74 2.82 2.14 -2.84
CA TYR A 74 3.33 0.79 -2.99
C TYR A 74 4.10 0.30 -1.75
N CYS A 75 5.18 0.99 -1.35
CA CYS A 75 6.05 0.50 -0.27
C CYS A 75 5.42 0.63 1.12
N ASP A 76 4.81 1.79 1.44
CA ASP A 76 4.28 2.02 2.79
C ASP A 76 2.94 1.34 3.02
N TRP A 77 2.08 1.26 1.98
CA TRP A 77 0.75 0.70 2.15
C TRP A 77 0.57 -0.66 1.50
N TYR A 78 0.75 -0.77 0.19
CA TYR A 78 0.44 -2.03 -0.49
C TYR A 78 1.28 -3.21 0.02
N ILE A 79 2.60 -3.04 0.18
CA ILE A 79 3.46 -4.08 0.74
C ILE A 79 3.02 -4.44 2.16
N GLU A 80 2.74 -3.46 3.03
CA GLU A 80 2.33 -3.73 4.41
C GLU A 80 0.97 -4.43 4.48
N LEU A 81 -0.02 -3.99 3.69
CA LEU A 81 -1.32 -4.65 3.58
C LEU A 81 -1.19 -6.09 3.05
N SER A 82 -0.33 -6.29 2.06
CA SER A 82 -0.12 -7.61 1.43
C SER A 82 0.50 -8.64 2.38
N LYS A 83 1.27 -8.23 3.38
CA LYS A 83 1.88 -9.15 4.36
C LYS A 83 0.85 -9.99 5.10
N THR A 84 -0.31 -9.43 5.44
CA THR A 84 -1.38 -10.17 6.12
C THR A 84 -1.89 -11.35 5.30
N ILE A 85 -1.94 -11.18 3.97
CA ILE A 85 -2.38 -12.22 3.04
C ILE A 85 -1.23 -13.19 2.73
N LEU A 86 -0.02 -12.68 2.52
CA LEU A 86 1.14 -13.52 2.23
C LEU A 86 1.48 -14.51 3.35
N TYR A 87 1.13 -14.15 4.60
CA TYR A 87 1.37 -15.00 5.78
C TYR A 87 0.11 -15.75 6.25
N SER A 88 -1.01 -15.66 5.53
CA SER A 88 -2.22 -16.46 5.78
C SER A 88 -2.12 -17.85 5.14
N ASP A 89 -3.10 -18.70 5.40
CA ASP A 89 -3.19 -20.04 4.80
C ASP A 89 -3.86 -20.05 3.41
N ASP A 90 -4.43 -18.93 2.96
CA ASP A 90 -5.11 -18.82 1.66
C ASP A 90 -4.10 -18.76 0.50
N LYS A 91 -3.77 -19.93 -0.03
CA LYS A 91 -2.82 -20.08 -1.16
C LYS A 91 -3.27 -19.37 -2.43
N LYS A 92 -4.60 -19.24 -2.64
CA LYS A 92 -5.13 -18.54 -3.82
C LYS A 92 -4.93 -17.05 -3.70
N ALA A 93 -5.25 -16.47 -2.55
CA ALA A 93 -4.99 -15.07 -2.25
C ALA A 93 -3.50 -14.73 -2.29
N GLN A 94 -2.65 -15.57 -1.67
CA GLN A 94 -1.20 -15.43 -1.73
C GLN A 94 -0.68 -15.37 -3.18
N LYS A 95 -1.16 -16.27 -4.05
CA LYS A 95 -0.76 -16.30 -5.46
C LYS A 95 -1.13 -15.01 -6.17
N GLU A 96 -2.37 -14.54 -6.01
CA GLU A 96 -2.82 -13.29 -6.62
C GLU A 96 -1.97 -12.10 -6.14
N VAL A 97 -1.72 -11.98 -4.83
CA VAL A 97 -0.88 -10.91 -4.27
C VAL A 97 0.53 -10.96 -4.85
N LYS A 98 1.16 -12.12 -4.97
CA LYS A 98 2.51 -12.27 -5.55
C LYS A 98 2.56 -11.82 -7.02
N GLU A 99 1.56 -12.21 -7.82
CA GLU A 99 1.47 -11.84 -9.23
C GLU A 99 1.26 -10.33 -9.40
N VAL A 100 0.34 -9.74 -8.61
CA VAL A 100 0.07 -8.29 -8.63
C VAL A 100 1.26 -7.50 -8.12
N SER A 101 1.89 -7.91 -7.00
CA SER A 101 3.08 -7.25 -6.46
C SER A 101 4.20 -7.16 -7.49
N ALA A 102 4.52 -8.27 -8.16
CA ALA A 102 5.56 -8.28 -9.17
C ALA A 102 5.20 -7.40 -10.38
N TYR A 103 3.94 -7.45 -10.82
CA TYR A 103 3.46 -6.64 -11.94
C TYR A 103 3.55 -5.13 -11.63
N ILE A 104 3.03 -4.70 -10.48
CA ILE A 104 3.06 -3.28 -10.07
C ILE A 104 4.51 -2.80 -9.92
N PHE A 105 5.38 -3.62 -9.31
CA PHE A 105 6.79 -3.27 -9.15
C PHE A 105 7.50 -3.10 -10.50
N LYS A 106 7.22 -3.96 -11.49
CA LYS A 106 7.68 -3.78 -12.87
C LYS A 106 7.28 -2.41 -13.43
N GLN A 107 6.01 -2.04 -13.27
CA GLN A 107 5.52 -0.75 -13.77
C GLN A 107 6.16 0.44 -13.04
N ILE A 108 6.43 0.32 -11.74
CA ILE A 108 7.18 1.31 -10.96
C ILE A 108 8.59 1.51 -11.56
N LEU A 109 9.29 0.43 -11.88
CA LEU A 109 10.62 0.53 -12.49
C LEU A 109 10.56 1.27 -13.83
N VAL A 110 9.56 0.98 -14.68
CA VAL A 110 9.36 1.68 -15.97
C VAL A 110 9.13 3.19 -15.74
N MET A 111 8.24 3.55 -14.81
CA MET A 111 7.91 4.96 -14.54
C MET A 111 9.06 5.74 -13.90
N LEU A 112 9.89 5.08 -13.09
CA LEU A 112 11.05 5.70 -12.43
C LEU A 112 12.28 5.77 -13.34
N HIS A 113 12.36 4.93 -14.38
CA HIS A 113 13.56 4.80 -15.19
C HIS A 113 14.05 6.12 -15.82
N PRO A 114 13.19 7.03 -16.33
CA PRO A 114 13.63 8.32 -16.86
C PRO A 114 14.35 9.21 -15.83
N PHE A 115 14.11 9.01 -14.54
CA PHE A 115 14.63 9.84 -13.45
C PHE A 115 15.81 9.19 -12.71
N ILE A 116 15.81 7.87 -12.57
CA ILE A 116 16.85 7.11 -11.85
C ILE A 116 17.27 5.86 -12.62
N PRO A 117 17.84 6.00 -13.83
CA PRO A 117 18.07 4.89 -14.76
C PRO A 117 18.97 3.78 -14.22
N PHE A 118 20.04 4.12 -13.49
CA PHE A 118 21.02 3.13 -13.06
C PHE A 118 20.45 2.08 -12.11
N VAL A 119 19.76 2.51 -11.04
CA VAL A 119 19.22 1.58 -10.04
C VAL A 119 18.04 0.79 -10.60
N THR A 120 17.21 1.38 -11.44
CA THR A 120 16.07 0.70 -12.05
C THR A 120 16.54 -0.35 -13.06
N GLU A 121 17.57 -0.07 -13.86
CA GLU A 121 18.17 -1.04 -14.77
C GLU A 121 18.84 -2.19 -14.02
N GLU A 122 19.59 -1.90 -12.95
CA GLU A 122 20.23 -2.93 -12.12
C GLU A 122 19.19 -3.90 -11.52
N ILE A 123 18.10 -3.36 -10.96
CA ILE A 123 17.00 -4.18 -10.43
C ILE A 123 16.34 -4.99 -11.56
N TRP A 124 16.15 -4.39 -12.73
CA TRP A 124 15.57 -5.04 -13.89
C TRP A 124 16.37 -6.26 -14.34
N LEU A 125 17.66 -6.09 -14.54
CA LEU A 125 18.58 -7.14 -14.99
C LEU A 125 18.71 -8.26 -13.94
N LYS A 126 18.87 -7.88 -12.67
CA LYS A 126 19.02 -8.83 -11.56
C LYS A 126 17.80 -9.74 -11.41
N ASN A 127 16.60 -9.24 -11.59
CA ASN A 127 15.37 -10.02 -11.47
C ASN A 127 14.97 -10.76 -12.74
N LYS A 128 15.68 -10.55 -13.84
CA LYS A 128 15.39 -11.20 -15.13
C LYS A 128 13.93 -11.01 -15.56
N PHE A 129 13.44 -9.77 -15.47
CA PHE A 129 12.08 -9.43 -15.94
C PHE A 129 11.88 -9.75 -17.42
N ASP A 130 12.95 -9.77 -18.20
CA ASP A 130 12.94 -10.21 -19.58
C ASP A 130 13.63 -11.58 -19.71
N LYS A 131 12.98 -12.50 -20.42
CA LYS A 131 13.49 -13.85 -20.63
C LYS A 131 14.76 -13.89 -21.48
N SER A 132 14.96 -12.89 -22.34
CA SER A 132 16.08 -12.86 -23.29
C SER A 132 17.36 -12.26 -22.70
N ASN A 133 17.32 -11.59 -21.54
CA ASN A 133 18.40 -10.79 -20.94
C ASN A 133 19.02 -9.75 -21.94
N LYS A 134 18.38 -9.50 -23.10
CA LYS A 134 18.88 -8.62 -24.15
C LYS A 134 18.14 -7.28 -24.23
N ASN A 135 17.02 -7.17 -23.51
CA ASN A 135 16.18 -5.97 -23.58
C ASN A 135 16.34 -5.15 -22.32
N PHE A 136 16.97 -4.01 -22.45
CA PHE A 136 17.06 -3.01 -21.40
C PHE A 136 15.69 -2.45 -21.04
N LEU A 137 15.56 -1.95 -19.81
CA LEU A 137 14.33 -1.34 -19.30
C LEU A 137 13.88 -0.14 -20.15
N MET A 138 14.82 0.63 -20.67
CA MET A 138 14.56 1.80 -21.54
C MET A 138 13.74 1.49 -22.79
N TYR A 139 13.72 0.24 -23.26
CA TYR A 139 12.92 -0.17 -24.43
C TYR A 139 11.54 -0.70 -24.07
N LYS A 140 11.15 -0.64 -22.80
CA LYS A 140 9.84 -1.14 -22.38
C LYS A 140 8.75 -0.09 -22.58
N ASN A 141 7.61 -0.56 -23.01
CA ASN A 141 6.46 0.31 -23.22
C ASN A 141 5.99 0.91 -21.89
N TRP A 142 5.53 2.17 -21.97
CA TRP A 142 4.88 2.84 -20.85
C TRP A 142 3.68 2.03 -20.35
N PRO A 143 3.38 2.02 -19.03
CA PRO A 143 2.24 1.30 -18.50
C PRO A 143 0.95 1.64 -19.24
N SER A 144 0.16 0.62 -19.60
CA SER A 144 -1.11 0.79 -20.29
C SER A 144 -2.26 0.19 -19.45
N GLY A 145 -3.48 0.56 -19.76
CA GLY A 145 -4.67 0.07 -19.08
C GLY A 145 -5.69 1.16 -18.78
N LYS A 146 -6.83 0.74 -18.26
CA LYS A 146 -7.91 1.63 -17.80
C LYS A 146 -8.19 1.33 -16.33
N ALA A 147 -8.26 2.36 -15.50
CA ALA A 147 -8.72 2.23 -14.13
C ALA A 147 -10.22 1.89 -14.14
N LYS A 148 -10.60 0.94 -13.29
CA LYS A 148 -12.01 0.72 -12.95
C LYS A 148 -12.19 1.25 -11.53
N LYS A 149 -12.88 2.39 -11.41
CA LYS A 149 -13.28 2.90 -10.11
C LYS A 149 -14.41 2.02 -9.58
N ASP A 150 -14.16 1.30 -8.51
CA ASP A 150 -15.17 0.54 -7.79
C ASP A 150 -15.14 0.83 -6.29
N GLN A 151 -16.09 0.25 -5.56
CA GLN A 151 -16.18 0.46 -4.11
C GLN A 151 -14.94 -0.07 -3.36
N SER A 152 -14.22 -1.06 -3.92
CA SER A 152 -13.03 -1.63 -3.29
C SER A 152 -11.92 -0.61 -3.06
N GLN A 153 -11.76 0.37 -3.98
CA GLN A 153 -10.79 1.44 -3.83
C GLN A 153 -11.10 2.28 -2.59
N LYS A 154 -12.35 2.76 -2.47
CA LYS A 154 -12.80 3.55 -1.32
C LYS A 154 -12.70 2.80 0.01
N ASP A 155 -12.96 1.50 -0.03
CA ASP A 155 -12.89 0.66 1.16
C ASP A 155 -11.45 0.53 1.67
N VAL A 156 -10.47 0.35 0.76
CA VAL A 156 -9.05 0.29 1.13
C VAL A 156 -8.53 1.66 1.58
N GLU A 157 -8.87 2.74 0.87
CA GLU A 157 -8.53 4.12 1.27
C GLU A 157 -9.03 4.41 2.68
N LYS A 158 -10.28 4.03 3.01
CA LYS A 158 -10.84 4.23 4.35
C LYS A 158 -10.06 3.47 5.43
N ILE A 159 -9.62 2.24 5.17
CA ILE A 159 -8.75 1.49 6.10
C ILE A 159 -7.41 2.18 6.28
N ILE A 160 -6.82 2.69 5.20
CA ILE A 160 -5.58 3.47 5.25
C ILE A 160 -5.77 4.74 6.10
N ASP A 161 -6.86 5.47 5.89
CA ASP A 161 -7.18 6.68 6.65
C ASP A 161 -7.31 6.37 8.15
N ILE A 162 -8.06 5.33 8.51
CA ILE A 162 -8.20 4.93 9.92
C ILE A 162 -6.83 4.65 10.55
N ILE A 163 -5.97 3.88 9.88
CA ILE A 163 -4.63 3.55 10.41
C ILE A 163 -3.76 4.82 10.51
N SER A 164 -3.84 5.69 9.51
CA SER A 164 -3.05 6.94 9.48
C SER A 164 -3.44 7.88 10.60
N GLU A 165 -4.74 8.09 10.80
CA GLU A 165 -5.27 8.94 11.86
C GLU A 165 -4.94 8.40 13.25
N LEU A 166 -5.04 7.06 13.46
CA LEU A 166 -4.61 6.44 14.71
C LEU A 166 -3.11 6.63 14.99
N ARG A 167 -2.26 6.59 13.97
CA ARG A 167 -0.81 6.84 14.12
C ARG A 167 -0.53 8.31 14.42
N SER A 168 -1.20 9.23 13.72
CA SER A 168 -1.10 10.67 13.97
C SER A 168 -1.51 11.02 15.40
N PHE A 169 -2.65 10.49 15.82
CA PHE A 169 -3.17 10.65 17.17
C PHE A 169 -2.18 10.18 18.26
N LYS A 170 -1.56 9.01 18.09
CA LYS A 170 -0.53 8.52 19.02
C LYS A 170 0.67 9.49 19.10
N ASN A 171 1.10 10.01 17.95
CA ASN A 171 2.21 10.97 17.91
C ASN A 171 1.85 12.28 18.63
N GLU A 172 0.63 12.78 18.46
CA GLU A 172 0.15 14.02 19.11
C GLU A 172 0.09 13.89 20.63
N LEU A 173 -0.23 12.70 21.13
CA LEU A 173 -0.27 12.40 22.57
C LEU A 173 1.06 11.92 23.14
N ASN A 174 2.15 11.92 22.34
CA ASN A 174 3.44 11.36 22.71
C ASN A 174 3.38 9.88 23.14
N VAL A 175 2.37 9.14 22.69
CA VAL A 175 2.27 7.69 22.91
C VAL A 175 3.24 6.99 21.96
N SER A 176 4.02 6.06 22.47
CA SER A 176 4.97 5.29 21.64
C SER A 176 4.28 4.69 20.42
N PRO A 177 4.84 4.82 19.21
CA PRO A 177 4.27 4.22 17.99
C PRO A 177 4.06 2.69 18.09
N GLY A 178 4.82 2.03 18.97
CA GLY A 178 4.74 0.59 19.22
C GLY A 178 3.63 0.18 20.19
N SER A 179 3.10 1.10 20.99
CA SER A 179 2.08 0.83 22.00
C SER A 179 0.78 0.38 21.38
N PHE A 180 0.11 -0.56 22.05
CA PHE A 180 -1.22 -1.04 21.66
C PHE A 180 -2.31 -0.19 22.32
N ILE A 181 -3.41 0.00 21.63
CA ILE A 181 -4.61 0.71 22.10
C ILE A 181 -5.83 -0.18 21.93
N ASP A 182 -6.84 0.05 22.74
CA ASP A 182 -8.18 -0.53 22.58
C ASP A 182 -9.13 0.51 21.97
N ILE A 183 -10.09 0.06 21.17
CA ILE A 183 -11.02 0.94 20.46
C ILE A 183 -12.46 0.46 20.64
N SER A 184 -13.39 1.38 20.90
CA SER A 184 -14.84 1.13 20.79
C SER A 184 -15.36 1.61 19.43
N ILE A 185 -16.21 0.78 18.82
CA ILE A 185 -16.84 0.99 17.50
C ILE A 185 -18.37 1.08 17.58
N ASP A 186 -18.91 1.36 18.75
CA ASP A 186 -20.37 1.35 18.99
C ASP A 186 -21.12 2.34 18.09
N LYS A 187 -20.60 3.56 17.93
CA LYS A 187 -21.23 4.65 17.17
C LYS A 187 -20.71 4.78 15.73
N ILE A 188 -20.40 3.66 15.11
CA ILE A 188 -19.92 3.62 13.73
C ILE A 188 -21.02 3.11 12.81
N ALA A 189 -21.14 3.70 11.61
CA ALA A 189 -22.12 3.28 10.62
C ALA A 189 -22.00 1.77 10.31
N LYS A 190 -23.13 1.07 10.21
CA LYS A 190 -23.17 -0.40 10.01
C LYS A 190 -22.26 -0.88 8.87
N LYS A 191 -22.24 -0.16 7.74
CA LYS A 191 -21.36 -0.46 6.60
C LYS A 191 -19.89 -0.43 7.00
N ASN A 192 -19.49 0.57 7.78
CA ASN A 192 -18.11 0.75 8.21
C ASN A 192 -17.71 -0.26 9.27
N LYS A 193 -18.65 -0.65 10.15
CA LYS A 193 -18.45 -1.74 11.11
C LYS A 193 -18.13 -3.05 10.41
N THR A 194 -18.88 -3.39 9.35
CA THR A 194 -18.61 -4.56 8.52
C THR A 194 -17.25 -4.46 7.81
N LEU A 195 -16.90 -3.29 7.27
CA LEU A 195 -15.59 -3.06 6.64
C LEU A 195 -14.45 -3.28 7.63
N MET A 196 -14.57 -2.76 8.86
CA MET A 196 -13.56 -2.94 9.90
C MET A 196 -13.44 -4.40 10.35
N SER A 197 -14.55 -5.08 10.55
CA SER A 197 -14.58 -6.51 10.92
C SER A 197 -13.87 -7.37 9.84
N ASN A 198 -14.14 -7.10 8.56
CA ASN A 198 -13.49 -7.81 7.46
C ASN A 198 -11.98 -7.50 7.34
N ASN A 199 -11.51 -6.42 7.95
CA ASN A 199 -10.11 -5.99 7.93
C ASN A 199 -9.47 -5.96 9.31
N GLU A 200 -10.05 -6.66 10.28
CA GLU A 200 -9.62 -6.64 11.70
C GLU A 200 -8.14 -6.98 11.85
N VAL A 201 -7.66 -8.02 11.15
CA VAL A 201 -6.24 -8.44 11.19
C VAL A 201 -5.31 -7.32 10.73
N VAL A 202 -5.69 -6.60 9.68
CA VAL A 202 -4.93 -5.47 9.15
C VAL A 202 -4.90 -4.32 10.14
N LEU A 203 -6.08 -3.96 10.67
CA LEU A 203 -6.24 -2.86 11.63
C LEU A 203 -5.49 -3.14 12.94
N LYS A 204 -5.62 -4.34 13.49
CA LYS A 204 -4.87 -4.76 14.69
C LYS A 204 -3.36 -4.67 14.47
N ARG A 205 -2.88 -5.18 13.34
CA ARG A 205 -1.45 -5.19 13.05
C ARG A 205 -0.89 -3.80 12.77
N LEU A 206 -1.49 -3.04 11.85
CA LEU A 206 -0.93 -1.77 11.36
C LEU A 206 -1.35 -0.57 12.20
N GLY A 207 -2.53 -0.61 12.82
CA GLY A 207 -3.02 0.39 13.77
C GLY A 207 -2.52 0.18 15.19
N ARG A 208 -1.89 -1.00 15.48
CA ARG A 208 -1.52 -1.40 16.83
C ARG A 208 -2.74 -1.39 17.76
N ILE A 209 -3.80 -2.07 17.34
CA ILE A 209 -5.03 -2.22 18.09
C ILE A 209 -5.02 -3.59 18.76
N ASN A 210 -5.26 -3.64 20.05
CA ASN A 210 -5.36 -4.87 20.81
C ASN A 210 -6.79 -5.42 20.72
N ASN A 211 -7.77 -4.64 21.17
CA ASN A 211 -9.18 -5.05 21.18
C ASN A 211 -10.09 -4.06 20.45
N PHE A 212 -11.14 -4.62 19.81
CA PHE A 212 -12.29 -3.87 19.34
C PHE A 212 -13.49 -4.17 20.23
N TYR A 213 -14.04 -3.14 20.89
CA TYR A 213 -15.24 -3.25 21.68
C TYR A 213 -16.46 -2.80 20.89
N GLU A 214 -17.52 -3.56 20.94
CA GLU A 214 -18.80 -3.22 20.30
C GLU A 214 -19.58 -2.15 21.06
N LYS A 215 -19.30 -1.98 22.34
CA LYS A 215 -19.89 -0.98 23.24
C LYS A 215 -18.80 -0.27 24.02
N ASP A 216 -19.13 0.94 24.47
CA ASP A 216 -18.24 1.68 25.34
C ASP A 216 -17.96 0.89 26.63
N GLN A 217 -16.70 0.79 27.01
CA GLN A 217 -16.28 0.05 28.20
C GLN A 217 -16.32 0.92 29.46
N ALA A 218 -15.45 1.94 29.47
CA ALA A 218 -15.30 2.88 30.56
C ALA A 218 -15.27 4.30 29.98
N LYS A 219 -14.84 5.27 30.77
CA LYS A 219 -14.54 6.61 30.26
C LYS A 219 -13.41 6.48 29.25
N PRO A 220 -13.57 6.91 27.99
CA PRO A 220 -12.51 6.82 27.02
C PRO A 220 -11.37 7.79 27.37
N SER A 221 -10.13 7.37 27.12
CA SER A 221 -8.96 8.23 27.23
C SER A 221 -9.01 9.35 26.21
N ALA A 222 -9.56 9.06 25.01
CA ALA A 222 -9.78 10.05 23.97
C ALA A 222 -10.89 9.65 22.98
N THR A 223 -11.34 10.63 22.21
CA THR A 223 -12.31 10.42 21.13
C THR A 223 -11.74 11.00 19.83
N LEU A 224 -11.75 10.19 18.79
CA LEU A 224 -11.25 10.55 17.47
C LEU A 224 -12.38 10.46 16.44
N VAL A 225 -12.50 11.43 15.55
CA VAL A 225 -13.46 11.42 14.45
C VAL A 225 -12.72 11.18 13.14
N ILE A 226 -12.99 10.05 12.50
CA ILE A 226 -12.35 9.65 11.25
C ILE A 226 -13.43 9.45 10.19
N SER A 227 -13.39 10.23 9.12
CA SER A 227 -14.34 10.15 7.99
C SER A 227 -15.82 10.12 8.45
N GLY A 228 -16.15 10.89 9.52
CA GLY A 228 -17.49 11.00 10.07
C GLY A 228 -17.90 9.90 11.06
N ASP A 229 -17.06 8.90 11.30
CA ASP A 229 -17.26 7.88 12.32
C ASP A 229 -16.54 8.28 13.63
N ILE A 230 -17.14 7.94 14.77
CA ILE A 230 -16.60 8.26 16.11
C ILE A 230 -15.93 7.02 16.68
N PHE A 231 -14.63 7.13 16.93
CA PHE A 231 -13.82 6.12 17.60
C PHE A 231 -13.50 6.57 19.02
N LYS A 232 -13.81 5.75 20.00
CA LYS A 232 -13.37 5.97 21.37
C LYS A 232 -12.16 5.10 21.64
N ILE A 233 -11.10 5.72 22.15
CA ILE A 233 -9.79 5.11 22.32
C ILE A 233 -9.52 4.96 23.81
N TYR A 234 -9.00 3.79 24.18
CA TYR A 234 -8.62 3.43 25.53
C TYR A 234 -7.16 3.01 25.53
N PHE A 235 -6.37 3.59 26.40
CA PHE A 235 -4.99 3.21 26.67
C PHE A 235 -4.70 3.42 28.15
N ASP A 236 -3.78 2.63 28.71
CA ASP A 236 -3.33 2.82 30.07
C ASP A 236 -2.45 4.06 30.15
N GLU A 237 -2.76 4.97 31.07
CA GLU A 237 -2.01 6.22 31.29
C GLU A 237 -0.57 5.97 31.79
N ASN A 238 -0.18 4.72 32.06
CA ASN A 238 1.13 4.31 32.54
C ASN A 238 2.08 3.83 31.42
N VAL A 239 1.87 4.26 30.18
CA VAL A 239 2.80 3.97 29.09
C VAL A 239 3.86 5.09 29.07
N ASP A 240 4.93 4.91 29.88
CA ASP A 240 6.19 5.66 29.77
C ASP A 240 6.91 5.32 28.46
#